data_dde4e8fe67a6c8f60533e391d0a3a94d
#
_entry.id   dde4e8fe67a6c8f60533e391d0a3a94d
#
_cell.length_a   1.000
_cell.length_b   1.000
_cell.length_c   1.000
_cell.angle_alpha   90.00
_cell.angle_beta   90.00
_cell.angle_gamma   90.00
#
_symmetry.space_group_name_H-M   'P 1'
#
loop_
_entity.id
_entity.type
_entity.pdbx_description
1 polymer ?
#
loop_
_entity_poly.entity_id
_entity_poly.type
_entity_poly.pdbx_seq_one_letter_code
_entity_poly.pdbx_strand_id
1 'polypeptide(L)'
;MKQLRCPKCGHEFSYNNGYYDRNIAQLGHEIQDIIRQLSQHKLLPCAEQRARTDWYLRTKKTLAEKQEQLSELKSIRKAADQQLDWAQNRIFRELVKERLGEAEYMKLILQAEKELDAYKVSGQMWREYSHSKGKSVISINKL
;
A
#
# COMPACT_ATOMS: atom_id res chain seq x y z
N MET A 1 15.63 -5.70 -10.95
CA MET A 1 15.83 -4.79 -9.80
C MET A 1 16.07 -3.38 -10.31
N LYS A 2 15.26 -2.42 -9.88
CA LYS A 2 15.57 -1.02 -10.13
C LYS A 2 16.46 -0.52 -8.99
N GLN A 3 17.64 -0.04 -9.32
CA GLN A 3 18.48 0.66 -8.36
C GLN A 3 18.03 2.13 -8.33
N LEU A 4 17.71 2.61 -7.16
CA LEU A 4 17.35 4.00 -6.90
C LEU A 4 18.44 4.64 -6.06
N ARG A 5 18.84 5.86 -6.40
CA ARG A 5 19.83 6.62 -5.66
C ARG A 5 19.16 7.75 -4.89
N CYS A 6 19.40 7.81 -3.61
CA CYS A 6 18.87 8.91 -2.80
C CYS A 6 19.51 10.24 -3.26
N PRO A 7 18.71 11.21 -3.70
CA PRO A 7 19.26 12.48 -4.20
C PRO A 7 19.86 13.37 -3.11
N LYS A 8 19.59 13.09 -1.83
CA LYS A 8 20.14 13.85 -0.71
C LYS A 8 21.48 13.32 -0.20
N CYS A 9 21.64 12.00 -0.11
CA CYS A 9 22.82 11.37 0.48
C CYS A 9 23.59 10.47 -0.50
N GLY A 10 23.11 10.29 -1.72
CA GLY A 10 23.72 9.43 -2.74
C GLY A 10 23.62 7.92 -2.45
N HIS A 11 22.96 7.52 -1.36
CA HIS A 11 22.80 6.11 -1.02
C HIS A 11 22.01 5.37 -2.10
N GLU A 12 22.55 4.27 -2.57
CA GLU A 12 21.87 3.40 -3.54
C GLU A 12 21.06 2.33 -2.79
N PHE A 13 19.79 2.21 -3.14
CA PHE A 13 18.94 1.15 -2.63
C PHE A 13 18.26 0.42 -3.79
N SER A 14 18.20 -0.88 -3.67
CA SER A 14 17.50 -1.72 -4.64
C SER A 14 16.06 -1.92 -4.20
N TYR A 15 15.12 -1.56 -5.07
CA TYR A 15 13.70 -1.79 -4.84
C TYR A 15 13.21 -2.96 -5.68
N ASN A 16 12.75 -4.00 -5.01
CA ASN A 16 12.21 -5.20 -5.66
C ASN A 16 10.75 -5.41 -5.26
N ASN A 17 9.84 -4.78 -6.00
CA ASN A 17 8.39 -4.96 -5.82
C ASN A 17 7.99 -6.43 -5.86
N GLY A 18 8.59 -7.21 -6.73
CA GLY A 18 8.28 -8.63 -6.89
C GLY A 18 8.61 -9.46 -5.65
N TYR A 19 9.58 -9.05 -4.83
CA TYR A 19 9.88 -9.71 -3.56
C TYR A 19 8.74 -9.51 -2.54
N TYR A 20 8.31 -8.27 -2.35
CA TYR A 20 7.22 -7.96 -1.43
C TYR A 20 5.90 -8.56 -1.90
N ASP A 21 5.59 -8.49 -3.19
CA ASP A 21 4.36 -9.04 -3.75
C ASP A 21 4.27 -10.55 -3.55
N ARG A 22 5.36 -11.28 -3.78
CA ARG A 22 5.40 -12.73 -3.56
C ARG A 22 5.22 -13.10 -2.09
N ASN A 23 5.93 -12.42 -1.18
CA ASN A 23 5.82 -12.70 0.25
C ASN A 23 4.43 -12.35 0.80
N ILE A 24 3.84 -11.24 0.37
CA ILE A 24 2.47 -10.85 0.74
C ILE A 24 1.47 -11.89 0.23
N ALA A 25 1.61 -12.35 -1.02
CA ALA A 25 0.74 -13.38 -1.58
C ALA A 25 0.88 -14.72 -0.84
N GLN A 26 2.11 -15.16 -0.56
CA GLN A 26 2.39 -16.38 0.18
C GLN A 26 1.80 -16.34 1.59
N LEU A 27 2.05 -15.27 2.35
CA LEU A 27 1.46 -15.11 3.69
C LEU A 27 -0.06 -15.06 3.63
N GLY A 28 -0.63 -14.44 2.61
CA GLY A 28 -2.07 -14.41 2.38
C GLY A 28 -2.65 -15.82 2.20
N HIS A 29 -2.00 -16.68 1.42
CA HIS A 29 -2.40 -18.08 1.25
C HIS A 29 -2.28 -18.88 2.55
N GLU A 30 -1.18 -18.76 3.26
CA GLU A 30 -0.96 -19.44 4.54
C GLU A 30 -2.01 -19.04 5.60
N ILE A 31 -2.35 -17.76 5.67
CA ILE A 31 -3.42 -17.24 6.54
C ILE A 31 -4.77 -17.86 6.16
N GLN A 32 -5.11 -17.93 4.88
CA GLN A 32 -6.37 -18.53 4.43
C GLN A 32 -6.44 -20.04 4.76
N ASP A 33 -5.34 -20.76 4.63
CA ASP A 33 -5.27 -22.18 4.99
C ASP A 33 -5.47 -22.38 6.50
N ILE A 34 -4.86 -21.54 7.34
CA ILE A 34 -5.05 -21.60 8.79
C ILE A 34 -6.52 -21.28 9.15
N ILE A 35 -7.12 -20.26 8.54
CA ILE A 35 -8.54 -19.92 8.76
C ILE A 35 -9.43 -21.09 8.40
N ARG A 36 -9.16 -21.77 7.29
CA ARG A 36 -9.90 -22.96 6.85
C ARG A 36 -9.79 -24.09 7.87
N GLN A 37 -8.60 -24.38 8.37
CA GLN A 37 -8.36 -25.39 9.38
C GLN A 37 -9.09 -25.08 10.70
N LEU A 38 -9.06 -23.82 11.15
CA LEU A 38 -9.79 -23.38 12.35
C LEU A 38 -11.31 -23.49 12.17
N SER A 39 -11.80 -23.20 10.96
CA SER A 39 -13.23 -23.34 10.64
C SER A 39 -13.67 -24.80 10.66
N GLN A 40 -12.86 -25.71 10.10
CA GLN A 40 -13.10 -27.15 10.16
C GLN A 40 -13.10 -27.69 11.60
N HIS A 41 -12.18 -27.21 12.44
CA HIS A 41 -12.16 -27.59 13.86
C HIS A 41 -13.46 -27.24 14.59
N LYS A 42 -14.10 -26.13 14.26
CA LYS A 42 -15.39 -25.72 14.86
C LYS A 42 -16.54 -26.64 14.48
N LEU A 43 -16.41 -27.40 13.41
CA LEU A 43 -17.42 -28.35 12.94
C LEU A 43 -17.26 -29.73 13.55
N LEU A 44 -16.18 -29.99 14.31
CA LEU A 44 -15.96 -31.27 14.98
C LEU A 44 -16.90 -31.47 16.16
N PRO A 45 -17.20 -32.72 16.54
CA PRO A 45 -17.92 -33.03 17.79
C PRO A 45 -17.22 -32.43 19.03
N CYS A 46 -17.98 -32.04 20.05
CA CYS A 46 -17.45 -31.37 21.25
C CYS A 46 -16.31 -32.14 21.93
N ALA A 47 -16.38 -33.47 21.94
CA ALA A 47 -15.33 -34.30 22.53
C ALA A 47 -14.00 -34.18 21.77
N GLU A 48 -14.05 -34.16 20.44
CA GLU A 48 -12.87 -33.97 19.60
C GLU A 48 -12.32 -32.55 19.66
N GLN A 49 -13.18 -31.54 19.74
CA GLN A 49 -12.76 -30.14 19.95
C GLN A 49 -11.98 -30.02 21.27
N ARG A 50 -12.46 -30.63 22.37
CA ARG A 50 -11.78 -30.61 23.66
C ARG A 50 -10.42 -31.32 23.61
N ALA A 51 -10.33 -32.44 22.92
CA ALA A 51 -9.07 -33.18 22.75
C ALA A 51 -8.03 -32.39 21.98
N ARG A 52 -8.45 -31.43 21.12
CA ARG A 52 -7.57 -30.60 20.26
C ARG A 52 -7.43 -29.15 20.73
N THR A 53 -7.80 -28.85 21.97
CA THR A 53 -7.78 -27.48 22.50
C THR A 53 -6.39 -26.83 22.39
N ASP A 54 -5.33 -27.55 22.74
CA ASP A 54 -3.95 -27.01 22.66
C ASP A 54 -3.52 -26.72 21.23
N TRP A 55 -3.90 -27.61 20.31
CA TRP A 55 -3.67 -27.37 18.89
C TRP A 55 -4.41 -26.10 18.40
N TYR A 56 -5.67 -25.95 18.79
CA TYR A 56 -6.49 -24.81 18.42
C TYR A 56 -5.89 -23.48 18.92
N LEU A 57 -5.46 -23.45 20.18
CA LEU A 57 -4.84 -22.27 20.78
C LEU A 57 -3.52 -21.91 20.10
N ARG A 58 -2.65 -22.90 19.84
CA ARG A 58 -1.40 -22.68 19.10
C ARG A 58 -1.65 -22.17 17.68
N THR A 59 -2.61 -22.76 17.00
CA THR A 59 -2.98 -22.35 15.63
C THR A 59 -3.53 -20.93 15.60
N LYS A 60 -4.34 -20.52 16.57
CA LYS A 60 -4.79 -19.12 16.71
C LYS A 60 -3.64 -18.16 16.93
N LYS A 61 -2.66 -18.53 17.75
CA LYS A 61 -1.46 -17.71 17.97
C LYS A 61 -0.66 -17.55 16.68
N THR A 62 -0.41 -18.65 15.96
CA THR A 62 0.26 -18.61 14.65
C THR A 62 -0.48 -17.74 13.64
N LEU A 63 -1.82 -17.79 13.65
CA LEU A 63 -2.62 -16.89 12.78
C LEU A 63 -2.38 -15.44 13.10
N ALA A 64 -2.39 -15.06 14.37
CA ALA A 64 -2.15 -13.67 14.79
C ALA A 64 -0.75 -13.20 14.39
N GLU A 65 0.28 -14.01 14.61
CA GLU A 65 1.67 -13.71 14.22
C GLU A 65 1.81 -13.50 12.70
N LYS A 66 1.17 -14.35 11.88
CA LYS A 66 1.19 -14.21 10.42
C LYS A 66 0.41 -12.99 9.93
N GLN A 67 -0.69 -12.63 10.58
CA GLN A 67 -1.45 -11.43 10.27
C GLN A 67 -0.65 -10.16 10.58
N GLU A 68 0.10 -10.13 11.68
CA GLU A 68 1.02 -9.05 12.02
C GLU A 68 2.12 -8.91 10.99
N GLN A 69 2.81 -10.00 10.62
CA GLN A 69 3.83 -10.03 9.57
C GLN A 69 3.29 -9.52 8.22
N LEU A 70 2.08 -9.91 7.85
CA LEU A 70 1.43 -9.43 6.63
C LEU A 70 1.18 -7.92 6.68
N SER A 71 0.73 -7.41 7.82
CA SER A 71 0.50 -5.97 8.04
C SER A 71 1.79 -5.18 7.92
N GLU A 72 2.88 -5.67 8.53
CA GLU A 72 4.21 -5.04 8.44
C GLU A 72 4.73 -5.01 6.99
N LEU A 73 4.67 -6.13 6.27
CA LEU A 73 5.11 -6.18 4.88
C LEU A 73 4.32 -5.24 3.96
N LYS A 74 3.00 -5.14 4.16
CA LYS A 74 2.15 -4.18 3.43
C LYS A 74 2.52 -2.74 3.74
N SER A 75 2.85 -2.44 4.99
CA SER A 75 3.29 -1.10 5.44
C SER A 75 4.63 -0.73 4.81
N ILE A 76 5.61 -1.63 4.83
CA ILE A 76 6.93 -1.44 4.21
C ILE A 76 6.78 -1.21 2.70
N ARG A 77 5.99 -2.03 2.03
CA ARG A 77 5.72 -1.87 0.59
C ARG A 77 5.11 -0.52 0.27
N LYS A 78 4.09 -0.11 1.04
CA LYS A 78 3.43 1.18 0.84
C LYS A 78 4.40 2.35 1.02
N ALA A 79 5.27 2.29 2.04
CA ALA A 79 6.29 3.31 2.26
C ALA A 79 7.30 3.37 1.10
N ALA A 80 7.71 2.24 0.57
CA ALA A 80 8.62 2.16 -0.57
C ALA A 80 7.97 2.70 -1.87
N ASP A 81 6.69 2.40 -2.12
CA ASP A 81 5.94 2.96 -3.25
C ASP A 81 5.84 4.49 -3.14
N GLN A 82 5.56 5.02 -1.96
CA GLN A 82 5.51 6.47 -1.73
C GLN A 82 6.87 7.15 -1.98
N GLN A 83 7.96 6.53 -1.57
CA GLN A 83 9.32 7.04 -1.84
C GLN A 83 9.63 7.04 -3.34
N LEU A 84 9.20 6.00 -4.05
CA LEU A 84 9.38 5.90 -5.50
C LEU A 84 8.61 6.99 -6.23
N ASP A 85 7.34 7.19 -5.89
CA ASP A 85 6.50 8.25 -6.46
C ASP A 85 7.09 9.64 -6.22
N TRP A 86 7.60 9.87 -5.01
CA TRP A 86 8.27 11.13 -4.66
C TRP A 86 9.54 11.34 -5.50
N ALA A 87 10.37 10.30 -5.66
CA ALA A 87 11.59 10.37 -6.46
C ALA A 87 11.29 10.63 -7.94
N GLN A 88 10.28 9.96 -8.51
CA GLN A 88 9.84 10.17 -9.88
C GLN A 88 9.34 11.61 -10.09
N ASN A 89 8.49 12.11 -9.20
CA ASN A 89 7.98 13.49 -9.27
C ASN A 89 9.11 14.51 -9.18
N ARG A 90 10.11 14.26 -8.35
CA ARG A 90 11.27 15.14 -8.22
C ARG A 90 12.09 15.16 -9.51
N ILE A 91 12.44 13.99 -10.05
CA ILE A 91 13.19 13.88 -11.31
C ILE A 91 12.43 14.58 -12.44
N PHE A 92 11.12 14.36 -12.53
CA PHE A 92 10.28 15.00 -13.53
C PHE A 92 10.34 16.54 -13.41
N ARG A 93 10.22 17.09 -12.20
CA ARG A 93 10.30 18.53 -11.96
C ARG A 93 11.66 19.12 -12.37
N GLU A 94 12.75 18.44 -12.03
CA GLU A 94 14.09 18.87 -12.42
C GLU A 94 14.27 18.90 -13.96
N LEU A 95 13.81 17.85 -14.65
CA LEU A 95 13.85 17.79 -16.11
C LEU A 95 13.00 18.88 -16.78
N VAL A 96 11.82 19.17 -16.24
CA VAL A 96 10.94 20.23 -16.76
C VAL A 96 11.59 21.60 -16.52
N LYS A 97 12.15 21.85 -15.34
CA LYS A 97 12.86 23.09 -15.01
C LYS A 97 14.06 23.31 -15.92
N GLU A 98 14.85 22.27 -16.20
CA GLU A 98 16.00 22.31 -17.08
C GLU A 98 15.60 22.66 -18.54
N ARG A 99 14.49 22.11 -19.04
CA ARG A 99 14.02 22.34 -20.41
C ARG A 99 13.35 23.69 -20.64
N LEU A 100 12.59 24.16 -19.67
CA LEU A 100 11.78 25.38 -19.80
C LEU A 100 12.48 26.63 -19.26
N GLY A 101 13.47 26.48 -18.42
CA GLY A 101 14.03 27.55 -17.61
C GLY A 101 13.18 27.88 -16.38
N GLU A 102 13.81 28.54 -15.40
CA GLU A 102 13.22 28.76 -14.08
C GLU A 102 11.94 29.61 -14.09
N ALA A 103 11.90 30.65 -14.91
CA ALA A 103 10.75 31.57 -14.99
C ALA A 103 9.48 30.88 -15.52
N GLU A 104 9.60 30.11 -16.59
CA GLU A 104 8.46 29.36 -17.17
C GLU A 104 8.06 28.20 -16.27
N TYR A 105 9.01 27.52 -15.65
CA TYR A 105 8.74 26.48 -14.66
C TYR A 105 7.93 27.03 -13.48
N MET A 106 8.27 28.20 -12.93
CA MET A 106 7.51 28.81 -11.84
C MET A 106 6.09 29.21 -12.23
N LYS A 107 5.88 29.67 -13.48
CA LYS A 107 4.52 29.94 -14.00
C LYS A 107 3.68 28.67 -14.04
N LEU A 108 4.24 27.55 -14.49
CA LEU A 108 3.56 26.26 -14.51
C LEU A 108 3.21 25.76 -13.09
N ILE A 109 4.11 25.91 -12.14
CA ILE A 109 3.84 25.54 -10.74
C ILE A 109 2.66 26.34 -10.18
N LEU A 110 2.66 27.66 -10.36
CA LEU A 110 1.56 28.53 -9.90
C LEU A 110 0.22 28.19 -10.59
N GLN A 111 0.26 27.82 -11.86
CA GLN A 111 -0.94 27.37 -12.57
C GLN A 111 -1.44 26.03 -12.02
N ALA A 112 -0.54 25.06 -11.81
CA ALA A 112 -0.89 23.76 -11.25
C ALA A 112 -1.47 23.87 -9.83
N GLU A 113 -0.96 24.78 -9.00
CA GLU A 113 -1.52 25.04 -7.67
C GLU A 113 -2.95 25.57 -7.74
N LYS A 114 -3.22 26.53 -8.65
CA LYS A 114 -4.59 27.06 -8.86
C LYS A 114 -5.55 25.98 -9.33
N GLU A 115 -5.13 25.12 -10.25
CA GLU A 115 -5.94 24.01 -10.75
C GLU A 115 -6.20 22.99 -9.64
N LEU A 116 -5.18 22.68 -8.83
CA LEU A 116 -5.32 21.76 -7.69
C LEU A 116 -6.32 22.28 -6.65
N ASP A 117 -6.30 23.57 -6.37
CA ASP A 117 -7.26 24.20 -5.43
C ASP A 117 -8.68 24.16 -6.00
N ALA A 118 -8.86 24.38 -7.29
CA ALA A 118 -10.15 24.22 -7.96
C ALA A 118 -10.67 22.77 -7.87
N TYR A 119 -9.80 21.77 -8.03
CA TYR A 119 -10.13 20.35 -7.84
C TYR A 119 -10.57 20.04 -6.41
N LYS A 120 -9.87 20.56 -5.41
CA LYS A 120 -10.22 20.38 -3.99
C LYS A 120 -11.59 20.94 -3.68
N VAL A 121 -11.89 22.16 -4.16
CA VAL A 121 -13.19 22.83 -3.95
C VAL A 121 -14.33 22.08 -4.63
N SER A 122 -14.13 21.57 -5.85
CA SER A 122 -15.15 20.82 -6.60
C SER A 122 -15.42 19.39 -6.08
N GLY A 123 -14.57 18.87 -5.21
CA GLY A 123 -14.60 17.47 -4.78
C GLY A 123 -14.30 16.44 -5.87
N GLN A 124 -13.90 16.91 -7.06
CA GLN A 124 -13.64 16.07 -8.24
C GLN A 124 -12.45 15.16 -8.02
N MET A 125 -11.40 15.65 -7.35
CA MET A 125 -10.21 14.88 -7.01
C MET A 125 -10.53 13.59 -6.23
N TRP A 126 -11.48 13.64 -5.31
CA TRP A 126 -11.90 12.48 -4.52
C TRP A 126 -12.67 11.46 -5.37
N ARG A 127 -13.45 11.91 -6.34
CA ARG A 127 -14.17 11.04 -7.27
C ARG A 127 -13.20 10.28 -8.18
N GLU A 128 -12.25 10.96 -8.79
CA GLU A 128 -11.24 10.37 -9.65
C GLU A 128 -10.33 9.41 -8.89
N TYR A 129 -9.88 9.78 -7.70
CA TYR A 129 -9.07 8.92 -6.82
C TYR A 129 -9.83 7.65 -6.43
N SER A 130 -11.11 7.75 -6.10
CA SER A 130 -11.95 6.62 -5.74
C SER A 130 -12.16 5.68 -6.92
N HIS A 131 -12.32 6.19 -8.14
CA HIS A 131 -12.44 5.40 -9.35
C HIS A 131 -11.14 4.67 -9.70
N SER A 132 -10.01 5.35 -9.60
CA SER A 132 -8.69 4.76 -9.92
C SER A 132 -8.31 3.62 -8.96
N LYS A 133 -8.83 3.61 -7.74
CA LYS A 133 -8.58 2.59 -6.71
C LYS A 133 -9.63 1.49 -6.65
N GLY A 134 -10.64 1.50 -7.53
CA GLY A 134 -11.73 0.49 -7.53
C GLY A 134 -12.57 0.50 -6.24
N LYS A 135 -12.54 1.58 -5.47
CA LYS A 135 -13.37 1.74 -4.27
C LYS A 135 -14.67 2.42 -4.65
N SER A 136 -15.79 1.81 -4.29
CA SER A 136 -17.10 2.46 -4.39
C SER A 136 -17.07 3.81 -3.69
N VAL A 137 -17.56 4.83 -4.40
CA VAL A 137 -17.65 6.19 -3.90
C VAL A 137 -18.51 6.19 -2.63
N ILE A 138 -17.88 6.41 -1.48
CA ILE A 138 -18.66 6.80 -0.29
C ILE A 138 -19.14 8.20 -0.60
N SER A 139 -20.45 8.31 -0.86
CA SER A 139 -21.13 9.59 -1.09
C SER A 139 -20.93 10.47 0.14
N ILE A 140 -20.03 11.45 0.08
CA ILE A 140 -19.90 12.52 1.07
C ILE A 140 -20.97 13.60 0.77
N ASN A 141 -22.19 13.18 0.45
CA ASN A 141 -23.33 14.07 0.29
C ASN A 141 -24.27 13.98 1.50
N LYS A 142 -23.71 13.95 2.72
CA LYS A 142 -24.47 14.16 3.95
C LYS A 142 -23.60 14.91 4.96
N LEU A 143 -23.44 16.18 4.70
CA LEU A 143 -23.25 17.22 5.71
C LEU A 143 -23.89 18.48 5.20
#